data_a92099a316e4271e9db8dd30b48ad1ca
#
_entry.id   a92099a316e4271e9db8dd30b48ad1ca
#
_cell.length_a   1.000
_cell.length_b   1.000
_cell.length_c   1.000
_cell.angle_alpha   90.00
_cell.angle_beta   90.00
_cell.angle_gamma   90.00
#
_symmetry.space_group_name_H-M   'P 1'
#
loop_
_entity.id
_entity.type
_entity.pdbx_description
1 polymer ?
#
loop_
_entity_poly.entity_id
_entity_poly.type
_entity_poly.pdbx_seq_one_letter_code
_entity_poly.pdbx_strand_id
1 'polypeptide(L)'
;GIDGMVVIGGDGSFRGAQKLADAGVNTIGLPGTIDLDIACTDYTIGFDTAVNTAMEAIDRLRETSNSHERCSVVEVMGRSAGYIALWCGIANGAEQILIPEKFDNNYDKLIEEIKNNRASGMTHQIIVNAEGIGHSYGLAKKIEEATGIETRATILGHLQRGGSPTARDRVYASVMGAYAIDCI
;
A
#
# COMPACT_ATOMS: atom_id res chain seq x y z
N GLY A 1 39.93 -9.07 -0.70
CA GLY A 1 38.73 -9.88 -0.54
C GLY A 1 37.53 -9.00 -0.27
N ILE A 2 36.38 -9.60 -0.14
CA ILE A 2 35.17 -8.96 0.36
C ILE A 2 34.98 -9.47 1.79
N ASP A 3 34.96 -8.57 2.78
CA ASP A 3 34.89 -8.93 4.20
C ASP A 3 33.45 -9.09 4.69
N GLY A 4 32.49 -8.43 4.00
CA GLY A 4 31.10 -8.56 4.27
C GLY A 4 30.22 -8.02 3.14
N MET A 5 28.93 -8.27 3.20
CA MET A 5 27.94 -7.86 2.20
C MET A 5 26.70 -7.28 2.86
N VAL A 6 26.29 -6.10 2.45
CA VAL A 6 24.98 -5.51 2.81
C VAL A 6 23.98 -5.78 1.69
N VAL A 7 22.88 -6.45 2.02
CA VAL A 7 21.79 -6.76 1.08
C VAL A 7 20.58 -5.91 1.40
N ILE A 8 20.18 -5.04 0.48
CA ILE A 8 19.02 -4.16 0.65
C ILE A 8 17.87 -4.72 -0.18
N GLY A 9 16.73 -5.02 0.45
CA GLY A 9 15.57 -5.53 -0.27
C GLY A 9 14.49 -6.10 0.63
N GLY A 10 13.52 -6.75 0.01
CA GLY A 10 12.41 -7.42 0.70
C GLY A 10 12.67 -8.90 0.97
N ASP A 11 11.61 -9.65 1.24
CA ASP A 11 11.62 -11.06 1.59
C ASP A 11 12.47 -11.94 0.65
N GLY A 12 12.33 -11.78 -0.67
CA GLY A 12 13.12 -12.53 -1.64
C GLY A 12 14.62 -12.28 -1.55
N SER A 13 15.03 -11.02 -1.33
CA SER A 13 16.42 -10.62 -1.15
C SER A 13 16.98 -11.21 0.15
N PHE A 14 16.19 -11.23 1.23
CA PHE A 14 16.60 -11.79 2.51
C PHE A 14 16.77 -13.29 2.46
N ARG A 15 15.94 -14.03 1.71
CA ARG A 15 16.16 -15.46 1.45
C ARG A 15 17.46 -15.72 0.68
N GLY A 16 17.82 -14.80 -0.24
CA GLY A 16 19.12 -14.85 -0.92
C GLY A 16 20.28 -14.56 0.03
N ALA A 17 20.16 -13.53 0.87
CA ALA A 17 21.14 -13.17 1.89
C ALA A 17 21.39 -14.30 2.87
N GLN A 18 20.34 -15.00 3.31
CA GLN A 18 20.46 -16.17 4.18
C GLN A 18 21.31 -17.28 3.55
N LYS A 19 21.09 -17.58 2.27
CA LYS A 19 21.91 -18.58 1.55
C LYS A 19 23.38 -18.19 1.45
N LEU A 20 23.67 -16.89 1.31
CA LEU A 20 25.03 -16.39 1.32
C LEU A 20 25.66 -16.52 2.71
N ALA A 21 24.92 -16.19 3.76
CA ALA A 21 25.35 -16.38 5.14
C ALA A 21 25.63 -17.84 5.46
N ASP A 22 24.75 -18.76 5.04
CA ASP A 22 24.93 -20.21 5.19
C ASP A 22 26.18 -20.73 4.44
N ALA A 23 26.58 -20.06 3.35
CA ALA A 23 27.82 -20.34 2.61
C ALA A 23 29.06 -19.66 3.22
N GLY A 24 28.93 -19.01 4.38
CA GLY A 24 30.06 -18.41 5.11
C GLY A 24 30.37 -16.95 4.71
N VAL A 25 29.51 -16.30 3.94
CA VAL A 25 29.67 -14.87 3.63
C VAL A 25 29.06 -14.05 4.76
N ASN A 26 29.83 -13.15 5.38
CA ASN A 26 29.30 -12.22 6.38
C ASN A 26 28.27 -11.30 5.72
N THR A 27 26.99 -11.42 6.09
CA THR A 27 25.89 -10.78 5.35
C THR A 27 24.91 -10.13 6.29
N ILE A 28 24.57 -8.84 6.02
CA ILE A 28 23.58 -8.07 6.76
C ILE A 28 22.47 -7.66 5.80
N GLY A 29 21.21 -7.88 6.21
CA GLY A 29 20.02 -7.48 5.47
C GLY A 29 19.47 -6.14 5.95
N LEU A 30 19.17 -5.23 5.02
CA LEU A 30 18.42 -4.00 5.30
C LEU A 30 17.05 -4.08 4.62
N PRO A 31 15.94 -3.82 5.35
CA PRO A 31 14.58 -3.95 4.81
C PRO A 31 14.26 -2.81 3.85
N GLY A 32 14.31 -3.10 2.55
CA GLY A 32 13.99 -2.17 1.46
C GLY A 32 12.79 -2.69 0.66
N THR A 33 11.59 -2.42 1.16
CA THR A 33 10.31 -2.77 0.51
C THR A 33 9.24 -1.77 0.90
N ILE A 34 8.30 -1.51 -0.02
CA ILE A 34 7.15 -0.65 0.27
C ILE A 34 6.06 -1.36 1.07
N ASP A 35 6.07 -2.70 1.15
CA ASP A 35 4.95 -3.51 1.63
C ASP A 35 4.82 -3.57 3.16
N LEU A 36 5.89 -3.23 3.89
CA LEU A 36 5.99 -3.34 5.37
C LEU A 36 5.71 -4.78 5.87
N ASP A 37 6.04 -5.78 5.07
CA ASP A 37 5.70 -7.19 5.29
C ASP A 37 6.87 -8.05 5.83
N ILE A 38 7.90 -7.42 6.41
CA ILE A 38 9.06 -8.09 6.98
C ILE A 38 8.88 -8.24 8.50
N ALA A 39 8.73 -9.47 8.97
CA ALA A 39 8.36 -9.77 10.37
C ALA A 39 9.39 -9.33 11.42
N CYS A 40 10.66 -9.13 11.06
CA CYS A 40 11.73 -8.79 12.01
C CYS A 40 11.96 -7.28 12.18
N THR A 41 11.14 -6.42 11.59
CA THR A 41 11.30 -4.98 11.65
C THR A 41 9.97 -4.27 11.74
N ASP A 42 9.94 -3.14 12.44
CA ASP A 42 8.77 -2.26 12.53
C ASP A 42 8.69 -1.26 11.36
N TYR A 43 9.75 -1.18 10.53
CA TYR A 43 9.81 -0.24 9.41
C TYR A 43 10.61 -0.81 8.25
N THR A 44 10.11 -0.54 7.03
CA THR A 44 10.82 -0.87 5.78
C THR A 44 11.05 0.39 4.96
N ILE A 45 12.27 0.54 4.43
CA ILE A 45 12.67 1.68 3.60
C ILE A 45 11.84 1.67 2.32
N GLY A 46 11.13 2.76 2.07
CA GLY A 46 10.24 2.92 0.92
C GLY A 46 8.75 2.93 1.25
N PHE A 47 8.34 2.44 2.43
CA PHE A 47 6.94 2.40 2.84
C PHE A 47 6.31 3.80 2.91
N ASP A 48 6.95 4.73 3.63
CA ASP A 48 6.43 6.09 3.80
C ASP A 48 6.33 6.83 2.46
N THR A 49 7.31 6.63 1.58
CA THR A 49 7.28 7.19 0.22
C THR A 49 6.12 6.63 -0.60
N ALA A 50 5.87 5.32 -0.54
CA ALA A 50 4.77 4.69 -1.26
C ALA A 50 3.40 5.16 -0.75
N VAL A 51 3.25 5.32 0.57
CA VAL A 51 2.04 5.89 1.18
C VAL A 51 1.80 7.32 0.69
N ASN A 52 2.83 8.18 0.71
CA ASN A 52 2.70 9.57 0.25
C ASN A 52 2.36 9.64 -1.24
N THR A 53 2.95 8.79 -2.09
CA THR A 53 2.62 8.70 -3.51
C THR A 53 1.15 8.28 -3.72
N ALA A 54 0.68 7.30 -2.95
CA ALA A 54 -0.72 6.86 -3.01
C ALA A 54 -1.68 7.96 -2.52
N MET A 55 -1.35 8.66 -1.44
CA MET A 55 -2.12 9.78 -0.91
C MET A 55 -2.31 10.88 -1.96
N GLU A 56 -1.22 11.31 -2.60
CA GLU A 56 -1.27 12.34 -3.64
C GLU A 56 -2.16 11.91 -4.82
N ALA A 57 -2.09 10.65 -5.22
CA ALA A 57 -2.93 10.11 -6.28
C ALA A 57 -4.42 10.09 -5.88
N ILE A 58 -4.73 9.68 -4.64
CA ILE A 58 -6.10 9.65 -4.10
C ILE A 58 -6.68 11.05 -4.00
N ASP A 59 -5.91 12.06 -3.57
CA ASP A 59 -6.35 13.45 -3.51
C ASP A 59 -6.79 13.96 -4.88
N ARG A 60 -6.00 13.71 -5.91
CA ARG A 60 -6.33 14.06 -7.30
C ARG A 60 -7.59 13.35 -7.80
N LEU A 61 -7.77 12.08 -7.44
CA LEU A 61 -8.97 11.32 -7.78
C LEU A 61 -10.19 11.83 -7.03
N ARG A 62 -10.05 12.26 -5.79
CA ARG A 62 -11.13 12.84 -4.99
C ARG A 62 -11.70 14.11 -5.63
N GLU A 63 -10.84 15.01 -6.10
CA GLU A 63 -11.27 16.22 -6.80
C GLU A 63 -12.15 15.89 -8.02
N THR A 64 -11.72 14.91 -8.82
CA THR A 64 -12.46 14.45 -9.98
C THR A 64 -13.75 13.72 -9.59
N SER A 65 -13.73 12.88 -8.56
CA SER A 65 -14.90 12.14 -8.09
C SER A 65 -15.96 13.03 -7.51
N ASN A 66 -15.55 14.09 -6.81
CA ASN A 66 -16.46 15.08 -6.24
C ASN A 66 -17.24 15.84 -7.35
N SER A 67 -16.55 16.29 -8.39
CA SER A 67 -17.18 17.04 -9.49
C SER A 67 -18.17 16.21 -10.33
N HIS A 68 -18.07 14.88 -10.31
CA HIS A 68 -18.92 13.97 -11.08
C HIS A 68 -19.87 13.11 -10.23
N GLU A 69 -19.89 13.32 -8.92
CA GLU A 69 -20.72 12.54 -7.96
C GLU A 69 -20.53 11.02 -8.07
N ARG A 70 -19.28 10.58 -8.25
CA ARG A 70 -18.90 9.17 -8.49
C ARG A 70 -18.41 8.48 -7.24
N CYS A 71 -18.44 7.14 -7.28
CA CYS A 71 -17.67 6.28 -6.40
C CYS A 71 -16.35 5.90 -7.08
N SER A 72 -15.23 6.04 -6.37
CA SER A 72 -13.90 5.64 -6.86
C SER A 72 -13.34 4.50 -6.04
N VAL A 73 -13.03 3.38 -6.69
CA VAL A 73 -12.27 2.27 -6.10
C VAL A 73 -10.80 2.45 -6.48
N VAL A 74 -9.95 2.73 -5.51
CA VAL A 74 -8.52 2.95 -5.73
C VAL A 74 -7.74 1.76 -5.20
N GLU A 75 -7.12 1.00 -6.11
CA GLU A 75 -6.29 -0.13 -5.73
C GLU A 75 -4.87 0.33 -5.47
N VAL A 76 -4.33 -0.05 -4.30
CA VAL A 76 -2.97 0.24 -3.88
C VAL A 76 -2.18 -1.04 -3.67
N MET A 77 -0.87 -0.97 -3.86
CA MET A 77 0.06 -2.09 -3.63
C MET A 77 0.14 -2.46 -2.15
N GLY A 78 0.90 -3.50 -1.83
CA GLY A 78 1.13 -4.02 -0.48
C GLY A 78 1.20 -5.55 -0.46
N ARG A 79 1.16 -6.22 -1.63
CA ARG A 79 1.12 -7.69 -1.77
C ARG A 79 -0.03 -8.29 -0.98
N SER A 80 0.28 -9.12 0.03
CA SER A 80 -0.71 -9.73 0.92
C SER A 80 -1.01 -8.91 2.17
N ALA A 81 -0.35 -7.76 2.37
CA ALA A 81 -0.52 -6.88 3.51
C ALA A 81 -1.31 -5.61 3.14
N GLY A 82 -2.19 -5.19 4.03
CA GLY A 82 -3.04 -4.02 3.84
C GLY A 82 -2.47 -2.71 4.39
N TYR A 83 -1.18 -2.63 4.73
CA TYR A 83 -0.61 -1.46 5.41
C TYR A 83 -0.68 -0.19 4.59
N ILE A 84 -0.31 -0.22 3.30
CA ILE A 84 -0.40 0.97 2.44
C ILE A 84 -1.86 1.42 2.34
N ALA A 85 -2.79 0.49 2.09
CA ALA A 85 -4.21 0.81 1.98
C ALA A 85 -4.76 1.42 3.27
N LEU A 86 -4.37 0.89 4.43
CA LEU A 86 -4.79 1.39 5.73
C LEU A 86 -4.29 2.82 5.98
N TRP A 87 -2.99 3.05 5.77
CA TRP A 87 -2.39 4.35 6.03
C TRP A 87 -2.90 5.44 5.09
N CYS A 88 -2.87 5.20 3.78
CA CYS A 88 -3.34 6.20 2.83
C CYS A 88 -4.86 6.39 2.90
N GLY A 89 -5.63 5.32 3.17
CA GLY A 89 -7.07 5.40 3.31
C GLY A 89 -7.49 6.24 4.52
N ILE A 90 -6.85 6.07 5.68
CA ILE A 90 -7.09 6.89 6.87
C ILE A 90 -6.65 8.34 6.63
N ALA A 91 -5.46 8.54 6.07
CA ALA A 91 -4.90 9.88 5.84
C ALA A 91 -5.73 10.71 4.87
N ASN A 92 -6.30 10.09 3.84
CA ASN A 92 -7.19 10.76 2.88
C ASN A 92 -8.67 10.77 3.31
N GLY A 93 -9.04 10.16 4.44
CA GLY A 93 -10.44 10.06 4.88
C GLY A 93 -11.30 9.27 3.90
N ALA A 94 -10.80 8.10 3.44
CA ALA A 94 -11.58 7.21 2.59
C ALA A 94 -12.81 6.67 3.33
N GLU A 95 -13.94 6.59 2.65
CA GLU A 95 -15.18 6.10 3.23
C GLU A 95 -15.13 4.61 3.53
N GLN A 96 -14.33 3.87 2.74
CA GLN A 96 -14.09 2.44 2.95
C GLN A 96 -12.63 2.09 2.69
N ILE A 97 -12.07 1.22 3.53
CA ILE A 97 -10.71 0.71 3.40
C ILE A 97 -10.78 -0.82 3.47
N LEU A 98 -10.49 -1.47 2.35
CA LEU A 98 -10.53 -2.92 2.23
C LEU A 98 -9.10 -3.47 2.34
N ILE A 99 -8.84 -4.23 3.41
CA ILE A 99 -7.53 -4.85 3.67
C ILE A 99 -7.70 -6.35 3.91
N PRO A 100 -6.75 -7.19 3.46
CA PRO A 100 -6.85 -8.65 3.58
C PRO A 100 -7.02 -9.12 5.03
N GLU A 101 -6.45 -8.38 5.99
CA GLU A 101 -6.44 -8.74 7.41
C GLU A 101 -7.82 -8.60 8.08
N LYS A 102 -8.75 -7.86 7.48
CA LYS A 102 -10.06 -7.56 8.09
C LYS A 102 -11.25 -7.79 7.18
N PHE A 103 -11.06 -7.80 5.87
CA PHE A 103 -12.16 -7.93 4.94
C PHE A 103 -12.65 -9.40 4.88
N ASP A 104 -13.87 -9.60 5.28
CA ASP A 104 -14.54 -10.93 5.34
C ASP A 104 -15.17 -11.37 4.01
N ASN A 105 -14.88 -10.66 2.91
CA ASN A 105 -15.51 -10.84 1.60
C ASN A 105 -17.02 -10.56 1.56
N ASN A 106 -17.55 -9.85 2.54
CA ASN A 106 -18.95 -9.46 2.59
C ASN A 106 -19.21 -8.19 1.79
N TYR A 107 -19.31 -8.34 0.47
CA TYR A 107 -19.59 -7.23 -0.44
C TYR A 107 -21.00 -6.65 -0.27
N ASP A 108 -21.96 -7.43 0.23
CA ASP A 108 -23.33 -6.96 0.41
C ASP A 108 -23.39 -5.91 1.53
N LYS A 109 -22.65 -6.13 2.61
CA LYS A 109 -22.48 -5.12 3.68
C LYS A 109 -21.84 -3.85 3.16
N LEU A 110 -20.77 -3.96 2.39
CA LEU A 110 -20.10 -2.82 1.76
C LEU A 110 -21.08 -2.01 0.88
N ILE A 111 -21.86 -2.69 0.05
CA ILE A 111 -22.85 -2.07 -0.83
C ILE A 111 -23.95 -1.35 -0.01
N GLU A 112 -24.40 -1.94 1.09
CA GLU A 112 -25.37 -1.33 1.99
C GLU A 112 -24.81 -0.05 2.62
N GLU A 113 -23.58 -0.05 3.09
CA GLU A 113 -22.92 1.13 3.63
C GLU A 113 -22.79 2.24 2.58
N ILE A 114 -22.43 1.90 1.33
CA ILE A 114 -22.37 2.86 0.21
C ILE A 114 -23.76 3.50 -0.04
N LYS A 115 -24.83 2.71 -0.03
CA LYS A 115 -26.21 3.23 -0.18
C LYS A 115 -26.60 4.14 0.96
N ASN A 116 -26.28 3.78 2.19
CA ASN A 116 -26.57 4.57 3.38
C ASN A 116 -25.82 5.92 3.35
N ASN A 117 -24.56 5.92 2.95
CA ASN A 117 -23.77 7.14 2.76
C ASN A 117 -24.40 8.04 1.70
N ARG A 118 -24.86 7.48 0.57
CA ARG A 118 -25.56 8.25 -0.47
C ARG A 118 -26.87 8.84 0.04
N ALA A 119 -27.64 8.06 0.79
CA ALA A 119 -28.91 8.50 1.38
C ALA A 119 -28.73 9.61 2.43
N SER A 120 -27.57 9.65 3.10
CA SER A 120 -27.22 10.72 4.05
C SER A 120 -26.72 12.01 3.37
N GLY A 121 -26.68 12.05 2.04
CA GLY A 121 -26.30 13.25 1.27
C GLY A 121 -24.84 13.26 0.79
N MET A 122 -24.11 12.18 0.97
CA MET A 122 -22.74 12.07 0.46
C MET A 122 -22.76 11.91 -1.07
N THR A 123 -22.15 12.84 -1.79
CA THR A 123 -22.22 12.88 -3.26
C THR A 123 -21.14 12.06 -3.93
N HIS A 124 -20.01 11.86 -3.28
CA HIS A 124 -18.89 11.05 -3.79
C HIS A 124 -18.35 10.13 -2.69
N GLN A 125 -17.72 9.03 -3.07
CA GLN A 125 -17.11 8.09 -2.13
C GLN A 125 -15.79 7.56 -2.68
N ILE A 126 -14.80 7.43 -1.80
CA ILE A 126 -13.50 6.81 -2.10
C ILE A 126 -13.41 5.49 -1.34
N ILE A 127 -13.14 4.42 -2.06
CA ILE A 127 -12.87 3.10 -1.51
C ILE A 127 -11.41 2.78 -1.81
N VAL A 128 -10.59 2.65 -0.79
CA VAL A 128 -9.21 2.18 -0.95
C VAL A 128 -9.19 0.67 -0.81
N ASN A 129 -8.73 -0.01 -1.87
CA ASN A 129 -8.68 -1.46 -1.95
C ASN A 129 -7.22 -1.94 -2.01
N ALA A 130 -6.81 -2.79 -1.07
CA ALA A 130 -5.49 -3.41 -1.12
C ALA A 130 -5.40 -4.43 -2.26
N GLU A 131 -4.29 -4.47 -2.99
CA GLU A 131 -4.08 -5.44 -4.08
C GLU A 131 -4.20 -6.90 -3.62
N GLY A 132 -3.95 -7.17 -2.34
CA GLY A 132 -4.12 -8.51 -1.75
C GLY A 132 -5.57 -9.01 -1.74
N ILE A 133 -6.56 -8.12 -1.81
CA ILE A 133 -7.96 -8.43 -2.06
C ILE A 133 -8.19 -8.54 -3.57
N GLY A 134 -7.60 -7.63 -4.35
CA GLY A 134 -7.69 -7.60 -5.81
C GLY A 134 -9.08 -7.28 -6.34
N HIS A 135 -9.31 -7.67 -7.60
CA HIS A 135 -10.61 -7.60 -8.28
C HIS A 135 -11.27 -6.21 -8.35
N SER A 136 -10.52 -5.13 -8.27
CA SER A 136 -11.03 -3.75 -8.19
C SER A 136 -11.96 -3.36 -9.35
N TYR A 137 -11.71 -3.82 -10.57
CA TYR A 137 -12.64 -3.60 -11.70
C TYR A 137 -13.96 -4.34 -11.50
N GLY A 138 -13.91 -5.59 -11.02
CA GLY A 138 -15.10 -6.38 -10.71
C GLY A 138 -15.89 -5.78 -9.55
N LEU A 139 -15.21 -5.29 -8.53
CA LEU A 139 -15.80 -4.59 -7.39
C LEU A 139 -16.52 -3.31 -7.84
N ALA A 140 -15.85 -2.46 -8.65
CA ALA A 140 -16.46 -1.25 -9.19
C ALA A 140 -17.74 -1.54 -9.98
N LYS A 141 -17.70 -2.55 -10.85
CA LYS A 141 -18.87 -2.99 -11.61
C LYS A 141 -20.01 -3.47 -10.70
N LYS A 142 -19.69 -4.29 -9.69
CA LYS A 142 -20.67 -4.80 -8.72
C LYS A 142 -21.34 -3.68 -7.94
N ILE A 143 -20.56 -2.66 -7.52
CA ILE A 143 -21.09 -1.48 -6.82
C ILE A 143 -22.03 -0.70 -7.75
N GLU A 144 -21.62 -0.41 -8.99
CA GLU A 144 -22.42 0.33 -9.95
C GLU A 144 -23.75 -0.40 -10.26
N GLU A 145 -23.73 -1.71 -10.51
CA GLU A 145 -24.91 -2.52 -10.76
C GLU A 145 -25.89 -2.55 -9.57
N ALA A 146 -25.36 -2.59 -8.34
CA ALA A 146 -26.16 -2.71 -7.13
C ALA A 146 -26.71 -1.38 -6.61
N THR A 147 -26.04 -0.26 -6.92
CA THR A 147 -26.35 1.05 -6.36
C THR A 147 -26.86 2.08 -7.39
N GLY A 148 -26.58 1.85 -8.67
CA GLY A 148 -26.80 2.84 -9.73
C GLY A 148 -25.82 4.05 -9.70
N ILE A 149 -24.82 4.03 -8.80
CA ILE A 149 -23.81 5.07 -8.70
C ILE A 149 -22.69 4.77 -9.69
N GLU A 150 -22.39 5.69 -10.59
CA GLU A 150 -21.23 5.53 -11.49
C GLU A 150 -19.97 5.26 -10.68
N THR A 151 -19.33 4.12 -10.92
CA THR A 151 -18.18 3.66 -10.14
C THR A 151 -17.00 3.36 -11.04
N ARG A 152 -15.84 3.93 -10.72
CA ARG A 152 -14.61 3.74 -11.48
C ARG A 152 -13.52 3.12 -10.63
N ALA A 153 -12.79 2.15 -11.20
CA ALA A 153 -11.60 1.59 -10.58
C ALA A 153 -10.34 2.24 -11.16
N THR A 154 -9.42 2.60 -10.28
CA THR A 154 -8.09 3.08 -10.63
C THR A 154 -7.06 2.22 -9.90
N ILE A 155 -6.19 1.54 -10.65
CA ILE A 155 -5.11 0.74 -10.10
C ILE A 155 -3.84 1.56 -10.17
N LEU A 156 -3.27 1.95 -9.01
CA LEU A 156 -2.06 2.77 -8.97
C LEU A 156 -0.82 1.98 -9.41
N GLY A 157 -0.75 0.70 -9.03
CA GLY A 157 0.32 -0.20 -9.45
C GLY A 157 1.71 0.35 -9.18
N HIS A 158 2.63 0.14 -10.12
CA HIS A 158 4.05 0.48 -9.98
C HIS A 158 4.36 1.98 -9.83
N LEU A 159 3.40 2.87 -10.03
CA LEU A 159 3.55 4.30 -9.71
C LEU A 159 3.99 4.51 -8.26
N GLN A 160 3.51 3.66 -7.34
CA GLN A 160 3.83 3.70 -5.91
C GLN A 160 5.29 3.29 -5.60
N ARG A 161 6.00 2.68 -6.54
CA ARG A 161 7.42 2.32 -6.39
C ARG A 161 8.37 3.44 -6.81
N GLY A 162 7.83 4.51 -7.38
CA GLY A 162 8.60 5.65 -7.86
C GLY A 162 8.51 6.86 -6.94
N GLY A 163 9.12 7.95 -7.39
CA GLY A 163 9.11 9.24 -6.72
C GLY A 163 10.35 9.52 -5.87
N SER A 164 10.41 10.74 -5.33
CA SER A 164 11.47 11.15 -4.41
C SER A 164 11.21 10.58 -3.03
N PRO A 165 12.20 9.96 -2.38
CA PRO A 165 12.06 9.47 -1.02
C PRO A 165 11.70 10.58 -0.04
N THR A 166 10.78 10.30 0.87
CA THR A 166 10.44 11.21 1.97
C THR A 166 11.62 11.38 2.92
N ALA A 167 11.56 12.42 3.75
CA ALA A 167 12.59 12.64 4.79
C ALA A 167 12.71 11.42 5.72
N ARG A 168 11.58 10.77 6.03
CA ARG A 168 11.55 9.58 6.90
C ARG A 168 12.34 8.43 6.28
N ASP A 169 12.07 8.07 5.04
CA ASP A 169 12.79 7.01 4.33
C ASP A 169 14.28 7.30 4.21
N ARG A 170 14.65 8.57 3.94
CA ARG A 170 16.06 8.98 3.87
C ARG A 170 16.79 8.83 5.20
N VAL A 171 16.16 9.22 6.31
CA VAL A 171 16.71 9.07 7.66
C VAL A 171 16.91 7.60 8.01
N TYR A 172 15.89 6.76 7.84
CA TYR A 172 16.01 5.33 8.12
C TYR A 172 17.06 4.65 7.24
N ALA A 173 17.11 4.97 5.94
CA ALA A 173 18.13 4.43 5.04
C ALA A 173 19.55 4.79 5.51
N SER A 174 19.77 6.04 5.92
CA SER A 174 21.07 6.50 6.39
C SER A 174 21.48 5.84 7.71
N VAL A 175 20.55 5.80 8.69
CA VAL A 175 20.83 5.22 10.02
C VAL A 175 21.05 3.71 9.92
N MET A 176 20.19 2.99 9.19
CA MET A 176 20.33 1.55 9.00
C MET A 176 21.60 1.21 8.22
N GLY A 177 21.95 2.02 7.20
CA GLY A 177 23.16 1.83 6.41
C GLY A 177 24.43 2.02 7.25
N ALA A 178 24.49 3.08 8.06
CA ALA A 178 25.63 3.32 8.98
C ALA A 178 25.76 2.17 9.98
N TYR A 179 24.68 1.78 10.63
CA TYR A 179 24.68 0.68 11.60
C TYR A 179 25.09 -0.66 10.98
N ALA A 180 24.68 -0.94 9.76
CA ALA A 180 25.08 -2.15 9.06
C ALA A 180 26.60 -2.23 8.83
N ILE A 181 27.24 -1.11 8.54
CA ILE A 181 28.71 -1.07 8.39
C ILE A 181 29.41 -1.32 9.72
N ASP A 182 28.87 -0.77 10.83
CA ASP A 182 29.43 -1.02 12.17
C ASP A 182 29.30 -2.49 12.61
N CYS A 183 28.38 -3.25 12.00
CA CYS A 183 28.14 -4.66 12.30
C CYS A 183 28.92 -5.65 11.40
N ILE A 184 29.54 -5.20 10.31
CA ILE A 184 30.39 -6.01 9.41
C ILE A 184 31.82 -6.07 9.91
#